data_a7f538d5b8fb5ff76e0abddb6185a981
#
_entry.id   a7f538d5b8fb5ff76e0abddb6185a981
#
_cell.length_a   1.000
_cell.length_b   1.000
_cell.length_c   1.000
_cell.angle_alpha   90.00
_cell.angle_beta   90.00
_cell.angle_gamma   90.00
#
_symmetry.space_group_name_H-M   'P 1'
#
loop_
_entity.id
_entity.type
_entity.pdbx_description
1 polymer ?
#
loop_
_entity_poly.entity_id
_entity_poly.type
_entity_poly.pdbx_seq_one_letter_code
_entity_poly.pdbx_strand_id
1 'polypeptide(L)'
;MNKRILFLYSLPKQKSQILRCEAAFKAILRKFRQTGIFSYLQIDTSPTCREKMVEILKSSIKISNAVIFYGDIQSANQDALFIKEVFGEVTQERFLAGRCICSPLCDEISSIKDDAISESTVYHLSQIKKAVSLAVSEAKKKKHNLTVCTQSESGASRLIFREFEYALGKERHISASHIDFDEMLLCSMGHYPFPDVVLTTQAISRTASLLLASLQKMPTGYSCWHTESTKIYLREIFPFEQISCAADASLLLVFSAVLKNELFLKSAGDWLKRSVSLAYEKCEQTHCAAFLDEVICEINKPIRNRKEKHNDSED
;
A
#
# COMPACT_ATOMS: atom_id res chain seq x y z
N MET A 1 -8.80 21.74 -12.86
CA MET A 1 -8.54 20.52 -13.65
C MET A 1 -9.19 19.34 -12.93
N ASN A 2 -10.09 18.61 -13.59
CA ASN A 2 -10.77 17.48 -12.94
C ASN A 2 -9.78 16.31 -12.73
N LYS A 3 -9.68 15.83 -11.51
CA LYS A 3 -8.84 14.68 -11.15
C LYS A 3 -9.59 13.38 -11.47
N ARG A 4 -9.03 12.54 -12.35
CA ARG A 4 -9.62 11.24 -12.73
C ARG A 4 -9.00 10.13 -11.91
N ILE A 5 -9.82 9.36 -11.21
CA ILE A 5 -9.42 8.26 -10.35
C ILE A 5 -10.10 7.00 -10.85
N LEU A 6 -9.32 6.01 -11.22
CA LEU A 6 -9.78 4.73 -11.71
C LEU A 6 -9.77 3.70 -10.58
N PHE A 7 -10.93 3.10 -10.33
CA PHE A 7 -11.06 1.94 -9.46
C PHE A 7 -11.13 0.68 -10.30
N LEU A 8 -10.20 -0.21 -10.07
CA LEU A 8 -10.17 -1.57 -10.62
C LEU A 8 -10.73 -2.53 -9.59
N TYR A 9 -11.56 -3.46 -9.99
CA TYR A 9 -12.14 -4.48 -9.12
C TYR A 9 -12.45 -5.76 -9.92
N SER A 10 -12.54 -6.90 -9.24
CA SER A 10 -12.79 -8.19 -9.85
C SER A 10 -14.25 -8.62 -9.69
N LEU A 11 -14.80 -8.48 -8.50
CA LEU A 11 -16.12 -8.98 -8.14
C LEU A 11 -17.14 -7.85 -7.99
N PRO A 12 -18.42 -8.04 -8.39
CA PRO A 12 -19.47 -7.03 -8.21
C PRO A 12 -19.62 -6.55 -6.75
N LYS A 13 -19.41 -7.44 -5.76
CA LYS A 13 -19.43 -7.09 -4.34
C LYS A 13 -18.38 -6.03 -4.00
N GLN A 14 -17.20 -6.09 -4.61
CA GLN A 14 -16.13 -5.11 -4.41
C GLN A 14 -16.54 -3.72 -4.92
N LYS A 15 -17.22 -3.66 -6.07
CA LYS A 15 -17.80 -2.39 -6.57
C LYS A 15 -18.76 -1.77 -5.55
N SER A 16 -19.64 -2.57 -4.97
CA SER A 16 -20.58 -2.08 -3.97
C SER A 16 -19.87 -1.49 -2.73
N GLN A 17 -18.75 -2.09 -2.31
CA GLN A 17 -17.92 -1.58 -1.22
C GLN A 17 -17.23 -0.27 -1.59
N ILE A 18 -16.70 -0.16 -2.80
CA ILE A 18 -16.11 1.11 -3.30
C ILE A 18 -17.18 2.22 -3.33
N LEU A 19 -18.38 1.93 -3.83
CA LEU A 19 -19.46 2.90 -3.92
C LEU A 19 -19.93 3.39 -2.54
N ARG A 20 -19.90 2.54 -1.50
CA ARG A 20 -20.18 2.98 -0.12
C ARG A 20 -19.20 4.06 0.36
N CYS A 21 -17.92 3.92 0.03
CA CYS A 21 -16.88 4.89 0.42
C CYS A 21 -16.92 6.18 -0.44
N GLU A 22 -17.64 6.19 -1.56
CA GLU A 22 -17.65 7.31 -2.51
C GLU A 22 -18.16 8.62 -1.87
N ALA A 23 -19.10 8.53 -0.93
CA ALA A 23 -19.60 9.69 -0.20
C ALA A 23 -18.47 10.39 0.59
N ALA A 24 -17.61 9.61 1.27
CA ALA A 24 -16.45 10.13 1.99
C ALA A 24 -15.39 10.68 1.04
N PHE A 25 -15.15 10.04 -0.13
CA PHE A 25 -14.26 10.58 -1.16
C PHE A 25 -14.73 11.95 -1.68
N LYS A 26 -16.03 12.06 -1.97
CA LYS A 26 -16.62 13.33 -2.40
C LYS A 26 -16.58 14.38 -1.30
N ALA A 27 -16.82 14.00 -0.05
CA ALA A 27 -16.79 14.92 1.10
C ALA A 27 -15.40 15.54 1.28
N ILE A 28 -14.33 14.73 1.27
CA ILE A 28 -12.97 15.25 1.43
C ILE A 28 -12.54 16.16 0.27
N LEU A 29 -12.84 15.77 -0.98
CA LEU A 29 -12.53 16.59 -2.13
C LEU A 29 -13.27 17.93 -2.06
N ARG A 30 -14.56 17.91 -1.73
CA ARG A 30 -15.40 19.11 -1.60
C ARG A 30 -14.90 20.05 -0.51
N LYS A 31 -14.48 19.50 0.66
CA LYS A 31 -13.89 20.28 1.75
C LYS A 31 -12.66 21.08 1.31
N PHE A 32 -11.84 20.51 0.44
CA PHE A 32 -10.64 21.16 -0.10
C PHE A 32 -10.89 21.84 -1.47
N ARG A 33 -12.15 22.10 -1.83
CA ARG A 33 -12.56 22.77 -3.08
C ARG A 33 -12.01 22.08 -4.33
N GLN A 34 -11.96 20.76 -4.30
CA GLN A 34 -11.53 19.94 -5.43
C GLN A 34 -12.69 19.16 -6.01
N THR A 35 -12.55 18.78 -7.28
CA THR A 35 -13.48 17.89 -7.96
C THR A 35 -12.76 16.65 -8.45
N GLY A 36 -13.42 15.49 -8.36
CA GLY A 36 -12.90 14.22 -8.84
C GLY A 36 -13.93 13.52 -9.73
N ILE A 37 -13.45 12.89 -10.77
CA ILE A 37 -14.22 11.97 -11.62
C ILE A 37 -13.78 10.55 -11.23
N PHE A 38 -14.73 9.74 -10.77
CA PHE A 38 -14.49 8.35 -10.43
C PHE A 38 -14.93 7.46 -11.58
N SER A 39 -14.04 6.60 -12.02
CA SER A 39 -14.28 5.58 -13.04
C SER A 39 -14.11 4.21 -12.44
N TYR A 40 -14.90 3.25 -12.89
CA TYR A 40 -14.96 1.91 -12.33
C TYR A 40 -14.79 0.91 -13.47
N LEU A 41 -13.77 0.05 -13.38
CA LEU A 41 -13.48 -0.98 -14.38
C LEU A 41 -13.42 -2.34 -13.69
N GLN A 42 -14.32 -3.24 -14.09
CA GLN A 42 -14.27 -4.63 -13.68
C GLN A 42 -13.22 -5.36 -14.52
N ILE A 43 -12.31 -6.06 -13.85
CA ILE A 43 -11.33 -6.93 -14.50
C ILE A 43 -12.00 -8.27 -14.77
N ASP A 44 -12.01 -8.67 -16.02
CA ASP A 44 -12.43 -10.00 -16.47
C ASP A 44 -11.23 -10.71 -17.08
N THR A 45 -10.75 -11.74 -16.40
CA THR A 45 -9.59 -12.54 -16.81
C THR A 45 -9.97 -13.77 -17.61
N SER A 46 -11.24 -13.92 -18.01
CA SER A 46 -11.69 -15.03 -18.84
C SER A 46 -10.92 -15.06 -20.17
N PRO A 47 -10.57 -16.26 -20.69
CA PRO A 47 -9.79 -16.39 -21.93
C PRO A 47 -10.38 -15.64 -23.12
N THR A 48 -11.73 -15.61 -23.21
CA THR A 48 -12.47 -14.95 -24.31
C THR A 48 -12.39 -13.41 -24.27
N CYS A 49 -12.17 -12.82 -23.08
CA CYS A 49 -12.14 -11.37 -22.90
C CYS A 49 -10.73 -10.80 -22.67
N ARG A 50 -9.72 -11.67 -22.52
CA ARG A 50 -8.38 -11.30 -22.04
C ARG A 50 -7.71 -10.22 -22.87
N GLU A 51 -7.61 -10.39 -24.19
CA GLU A 51 -6.94 -9.43 -25.07
C GLU A 51 -7.63 -8.07 -25.05
N LYS A 52 -8.95 -8.07 -25.18
CA LYS A 52 -9.76 -6.85 -25.11
C LYS A 52 -9.62 -6.16 -23.76
N MET A 53 -9.53 -6.91 -22.67
CA MET A 53 -9.35 -6.38 -21.32
C MET A 53 -7.98 -5.72 -21.16
N VAL A 54 -6.90 -6.25 -21.76
CA VAL A 54 -5.58 -5.64 -21.79
C VAL A 54 -5.63 -4.24 -22.41
N GLU A 55 -6.28 -4.10 -23.56
CA GLU A 55 -6.42 -2.82 -24.25
C GLU A 55 -7.24 -1.81 -23.45
N ILE A 56 -8.39 -2.25 -22.90
CA ILE A 56 -9.26 -1.42 -22.07
C ILE A 56 -8.50 -0.95 -20.82
N LEU A 57 -7.77 -1.84 -20.17
CA LEU A 57 -7.02 -1.54 -18.96
C LEU A 57 -5.92 -0.51 -19.24
N LYS A 58 -5.10 -0.73 -20.28
CA LYS A 58 -4.05 0.21 -20.69
C LYS A 58 -4.60 1.58 -21.06
N SER A 59 -5.69 1.64 -21.83
CA SER A 59 -6.30 2.90 -22.23
C SER A 59 -6.92 3.65 -21.04
N SER A 60 -7.61 2.94 -20.15
CA SER A 60 -8.23 3.53 -18.95
C SER A 60 -7.20 4.10 -17.97
N ILE A 61 -6.09 3.41 -17.80
CA ILE A 61 -4.98 3.88 -16.95
C ILE A 61 -4.34 5.13 -17.55
N LYS A 62 -4.09 5.15 -18.84
CA LYS A 62 -3.46 6.30 -19.54
C LYS A 62 -4.21 7.61 -19.34
N ILE A 63 -5.54 7.56 -19.23
CA ILE A 63 -6.36 8.76 -19.04
C ILE A 63 -6.65 9.11 -17.58
N SER A 64 -6.15 8.30 -16.64
CA SER A 64 -6.39 8.44 -15.20
C SER A 64 -5.21 9.11 -14.52
N ASN A 65 -5.48 9.94 -13.51
CA ASN A 65 -4.45 10.56 -12.68
C ASN A 65 -3.97 9.62 -11.56
N ALA A 66 -4.81 8.66 -11.16
CA ALA A 66 -4.50 7.67 -10.14
C ALA A 66 -5.29 6.38 -10.39
N VAL A 67 -4.73 5.27 -9.96
CA VAL A 67 -5.32 3.94 -10.10
C VAL A 67 -5.35 3.27 -8.73
N ILE A 68 -6.52 2.78 -8.34
CA ILE A 68 -6.74 2.02 -7.12
C ILE A 68 -7.28 0.65 -7.51
N PHE A 69 -6.58 -0.41 -7.14
CA PHE A 69 -7.06 -1.77 -7.29
C PHE A 69 -7.67 -2.27 -5.98
N TYR A 70 -8.95 -2.60 -6.04
CA TYR A 70 -9.70 -3.18 -4.94
C TYR A 70 -9.80 -4.69 -5.13
N GLY A 71 -8.72 -5.40 -4.90
CA GLY A 71 -8.62 -6.84 -5.03
C GLY A 71 -7.83 -7.46 -3.89
N ASP A 72 -7.81 -8.77 -3.82
CA ASP A 72 -6.97 -9.51 -2.90
C ASP A 72 -5.55 -9.62 -3.49
N ILE A 73 -4.54 -9.18 -2.72
CA ILE A 73 -3.13 -9.20 -3.14
C ILE A 73 -2.50 -10.58 -2.88
N GLN A 74 -3.25 -11.52 -2.34
CA GLN A 74 -2.71 -12.87 -2.13
C GLN A 74 -2.26 -13.44 -3.47
N SER A 75 -1.09 -14.03 -3.50
CA SER A 75 -0.36 -14.52 -4.67
C SER A 75 -1.15 -15.46 -5.62
N ALA A 76 -2.28 -15.94 -5.17
CA ALA A 76 -3.20 -16.80 -5.92
C ALA A 76 -4.34 -16.04 -6.64
N ASN A 77 -4.41 -14.70 -6.53
CA ASN A 77 -5.48 -13.96 -7.22
C ASN A 77 -5.13 -13.79 -8.70
N GLN A 78 -5.88 -14.45 -9.56
CA GLN A 78 -5.72 -14.40 -11.03
C GLN A 78 -5.71 -12.96 -11.57
N ASP A 79 -6.45 -12.06 -10.94
CA ASP A 79 -6.53 -10.64 -11.35
C ASP A 79 -5.26 -9.86 -11.03
N ALA A 80 -4.64 -10.13 -9.88
CA ALA A 80 -3.34 -9.53 -9.54
C ALA A 80 -2.23 -10.06 -10.47
N LEU A 81 -2.26 -11.35 -10.79
CA LEU A 81 -1.36 -11.94 -11.78
C LEU A 81 -1.58 -11.36 -13.18
N PHE A 82 -2.83 -11.17 -13.58
CA PHE A 82 -3.16 -10.54 -14.85
C PHE A 82 -2.66 -9.09 -14.93
N ILE A 83 -2.85 -8.29 -13.87
CA ILE A 83 -2.32 -6.92 -13.81
C ILE A 83 -0.79 -6.94 -13.94
N LYS A 84 -0.11 -7.84 -13.23
CA LYS A 84 1.33 -8.02 -13.31
C LYS A 84 1.78 -8.39 -14.73
N GLU A 85 1.09 -9.30 -15.38
CA GLU A 85 1.37 -9.70 -16.76
C GLU A 85 1.19 -8.55 -17.76
N VAL A 86 0.13 -7.73 -17.58
CA VAL A 86 -0.14 -6.57 -18.45
C VAL A 86 0.91 -5.48 -18.32
N PHE A 87 1.47 -5.27 -17.12
CA PHE A 87 2.41 -4.18 -16.84
C PHE A 87 3.87 -4.64 -16.72
N GLY A 88 4.14 -5.93 -16.81
CA GLY A 88 5.49 -6.47 -16.73
C GLY A 88 6.10 -6.41 -15.35
N GLU A 89 7.36 -5.96 -15.26
CA GLU A 89 8.09 -5.91 -14.00
C GLU A 89 7.47 -4.94 -12.99
N VAL A 90 7.14 -5.47 -11.81
CA VAL A 90 6.51 -4.72 -10.73
C VAL A 90 7.38 -4.79 -9.48
N THR A 91 7.56 -3.66 -8.81
CA THR A 91 8.11 -3.59 -7.46
C THR A 91 7.05 -3.09 -6.50
N GLN A 92 7.11 -3.55 -5.26
CA GLN A 92 6.09 -3.27 -4.26
C GLN A 92 6.66 -2.47 -3.10
N GLU A 93 5.92 -1.46 -2.69
CA GLU A 93 6.04 -0.80 -1.40
C GLU A 93 4.82 -1.13 -0.55
N ARG A 94 5.03 -1.50 0.71
CA ARG A 94 3.97 -1.69 1.70
C ARG A 94 4.10 -0.65 2.79
N PHE A 95 3.02 0.06 3.04
CA PHE A 95 2.95 1.13 4.05
C PHE A 95 2.07 0.70 5.22
N LEU A 96 2.69 0.56 6.39
CA LEU A 96 2.05 0.09 7.62
C LEU A 96 2.53 0.95 8.79
N ALA A 97 1.63 1.50 9.59
CA ALA A 97 1.96 2.31 10.78
C ALA A 97 3.04 3.39 10.55
N GLY A 98 3.09 3.99 9.37
CA GLY A 98 4.12 4.97 9.03
C GLY A 98 5.47 4.37 8.60
N ARG A 99 5.60 3.03 8.58
CA ARG A 99 6.77 2.30 8.09
C ARG A 99 6.60 1.99 6.60
N CYS A 100 7.71 1.74 5.92
CA CYS A 100 7.71 1.35 4.51
C CYS A 100 8.55 0.09 4.35
N ILE A 101 8.00 -0.93 3.71
CA ILE A 101 8.70 -2.15 3.34
C ILE A 101 8.74 -2.24 1.82
N CYS A 102 9.94 -2.17 1.25
CA CYS A 102 10.17 -2.28 -0.18
C CYS A 102 10.62 -3.71 -0.52
N SER A 103 10.00 -4.30 -1.54
CA SER A 103 10.39 -5.62 -2.03
C SER A 103 10.19 -5.74 -3.55
N PRO A 104 11.05 -6.50 -4.25
CA PRO A 104 10.72 -6.95 -5.59
C PRO A 104 9.56 -7.93 -5.52
N LEU A 105 8.66 -7.92 -6.50
CA LEU A 105 7.72 -9.02 -6.68
C LEU A 105 8.45 -10.20 -7.35
N CYS A 106 8.13 -11.40 -6.92
CA CYS A 106 8.68 -12.62 -7.48
C CYS A 106 7.63 -13.34 -8.34
N ASP A 107 8.11 -14.23 -9.19
CA ASP A 107 7.31 -15.23 -9.84
C ASP A 107 7.36 -16.52 -9.03
N GLU A 108 6.20 -17.05 -8.66
CA GLU A 108 6.07 -18.32 -7.97
C GLU A 108 5.79 -19.40 -9.04
N ILE A 109 6.64 -20.39 -9.12
CA ILE A 109 6.51 -21.51 -10.03
C ILE A 109 6.31 -22.76 -9.19
N SER A 110 5.16 -23.40 -9.34
CA SER A 110 4.91 -24.70 -8.75
C SER A 110 4.87 -25.78 -9.84
N SER A 111 5.53 -26.88 -9.65
CA SER A 111 5.44 -28.04 -10.51
C SER A 111 5.20 -29.30 -9.69
N ILE A 112 4.31 -30.12 -10.18
CA ILE A 112 4.05 -31.46 -9.62
C ILE A 112 4.66 -32.46 -10.60
N LYS A 113 5.60 -33.25 -10.10
CA LYS A 113 6.25 -34.29 -10.90
C LYS A 113 6.35 -35.54 -10.05
N ASP A 114 5.73 -36.63 -10.54
CA ASP A 114 5.56 -37.88 -9.81
C ASP A 114 4.91 -37.62 -8.44
N ASP A 115 5.53 -38.05 -7.34
CA ASP A 115 5.03 -37.85 -5.97
C ASP A 115 5.66 -36.63 -5.28
N ALA A 116 6.32 -35.75 -6.03
CA ALA A 116 7.00 -34.56 -5.50
C ALA A 116 6.36 -33.26 -5.98
N ILE A 117 6.22 -32.32 -5.05
CA ILE A 117 5.84 -30.94 -5.33
C ILE A 117 7.11 -30.08 -5.24
N SER A 118 7.44 -29.40 -6.32
CA SER A 118 8.53 -28.42 -6.34
C SER A 118 7.95 -27.02 -6.41
N GLU A 119 8.32 -26.20 -5.45
CA GLU A 119 8.00 -24.77 -5.44
C GLU A 119 9.28 -23.97 -5.59
N SER A 120 9.32 -23.05 -6.53
CA SER A 120 10.44 -22.16 -6.75
C SER A 120 9.99 -20.72 -6.88
N THR A 121 10.83 -19.82 -6.40
CA THR A 121 10.60 -18.37 -6.45
C THR A 121 11.67 -17.74 -7.32
N VAL A 122 11.25 -17.04 -8.37
CA VAL A 122 12.15 -16.38 -9.32
C VAL A 122 12.12 -14.87 -9.09
N TYR A 123 13.30 -14.27 -8.87
CA TYR A 123 13.51 -12.84 -8.75
C TYR A 123 14.33 -12.32 -9.94
N HIS A 124 13.81 -11.33 -10.64
CA HIS A 124 14.53 -10.67 -11.71
C HIS A 124 15.46 -9.55 -11.16
N LEU A 125 16.67 -9.51 -11.65
CA LEU A 125 17.67 -8.51 -11.21
C LEU A 125 17.19 -7.05 -11.42
N SER A 126 16.47 -6.80 -12.50
CA SER A 126 15.85 -5.49 -12.78
C SER A 126 14.86 -5.07 -11.70
N GLN A 127 14.01 -5.99 -11.23
CA GLN A 127 13.06 -5.75 -10.15
C GLN A 127 13.76 -5.51 -8.80
N ILE A 128 14.85 -6.25 -8.54
CA ILE A 128 15.68 -6.03 -7.34
C ILE A 128 16.28 -4.63 -7.37
N LYS A 129 16.88 -4.20 -8.48
CA LYS A 129 17.44 -2.85 -8.64
C LYS A 129 16.38 -1.75 -8.45
N LYS A 130 15.18 -1.95 -8.98
CA LYS A 130 14.06 -1.03 -8.78
C LYS A 130 13.64 -0.97 -7.31
N ALA A 131 13.53 -2.11 -6.60
CA ALA A 131 13.20 -2.15 -5.18
C ALA A 131 14.26 -1.44 -4.32
N VAL A 132 15.53 -1.64 -4.61
CA VAL A 132 16.65 -0.91 -3.97
C VAL A 132 16.52 0.60 -4.19
N SER A 133 16.28 1.03 -5.43
CA SER A 133 16.11 2.44 -5.77
C SER A 133 14.90 3.07 -5.05
N LEU A 134 13.79 2.35 -4.94
CA LEU A 134 12.62 2.79 -4.18
C LEU A 134 12.93 2.93 -2.70
N ALA A 135 13.57 1.94 -2.08
CA ALA A 135 13.94 1.97 -0.68
C ALA A 135 14.86 3.15 -0.34
N VAL A 136 15.85 3.41 -1.19
CA VAL A 136 16.72 4.60 -1.10
C VAL A 136 15.91 5.90 -1.21
N SER A 137 14.98 5.97 -2.16
CA SER A 137 14.11 7.15 -2.33
C SER A 137 13.21 7.37 -1.11
N GLU A 138 12.64 6.32 -0.53
CA GLU A 138 11.81 6.42 0.67
C GLU A 138 12.64 6.79 1.91
N ALA A 139 13.86 6.27 2.05
CA ALA A 139 14.76 6.65 3.12
C ALA A 139 15.08 8.16 3.08
N LYS A 140 15.32 8.72 1.90
CA LYS A 140 15.53 10.18 1.72
C LYS A 140 14.34 11.03 2.17
N LYS A 141 13.11 10.53 2.03
CA LYS A 141 11.89 11.22 2.48
C LYS A 141 11.67 11.15 3.99
N LYS A 142 12.32 10.21 4.67
CA LYS A 142 12.23 9.99 6.11
C LYS A 142 13.50 10.47 6.83
N LYS A 143 14.01 9.69 7.76
CA LYS A 143 15.17 10.08 8.59
C LYS A 143 16.53 9.68 8.00
N HIS A 144 16.59 9.39 6.71
CA HIS A 144 17.76 8.87 6.02
C HIS A 144 18.27 7.52 6.55
N ASN A 145 17.40 6.74 7.19
CA ASN A 145 17.71 5.39 7.69
C ASN A 145 17.09 4.34 6.76
N LEU A 146 17.90 3.38 6.35
CA LEU A 146 17.49 2.26 5.51
C LEU A 146 18.05 0.96 6.09
N THR A 147 17.18 0.02 6.37
CA THR A 147 17.54 -1.30 6.86
C THR A 147 17.32 -2.33 5.76
N VAL A 148 18.33 -3.15 5.47
CA VAL A 148 18.15 -4.34 4.63
C VAL A 148 17.93 -5.55 5.55
N CYS A 149 16.87 -6.31 5.25
CA CYS A 149 16.58 -7.55 5.96
C CYS A 149 16.79 -8.72 5.01
N THR A 150 17.61 -9.69 5.43
CA THR A 150 17.95 -10.87 4.63
C THR A 150 17.72 -12.16 5.41
N GLN A 151 17.69 -13.25 4.68
CA GLN A 151 17.76 -14.61 5.22
C GLN A 151 19.05 -15.25 4.70
N SER A 152 19.89 -15.71 5.58
CA SER A 152 21.27 -16.13 5.30
C SER A 152 21.40 -17.16 4.17
N GLU A 153 20.45 -18.11 4.08
CA GLU A 153 20.49 -19.19 3.09
C GLU A 153 19.83 -18.82 1.74
N SER A 154 19.17 -17.67 1.65
CA SER A 154 18.44 -17.25 0.46
C SER A 154 19.36 -16.60 -0.58
N GLY A 155 19.41 -17.16 -1.79
CA GLY A 155 20.10 -16.55 -2.93
C GLY A 155 19.55 -15.16 -3.31
N ALA A 156 18.24 -14.98 -3.19
CA ALA A 156 17.58 -13.69 -3.42
C ALA A 156 18.02 -12.65 -2.38
N SER A 157 18.12 -13.03 -1.10
CA SER A 157 18.61 -12.16 -0.04
C SER A 157 20.05 -11.71 -0.30
N ARG A 158 20.93 -12.62 -0.71
CA ARG A 158 22.32 -12.26 -1.07
C ARG A 158 22.38 -11.28 -2.24
N LEU A 159 21.52 -11.46 -3.24
CA LEU A 159 21.49 -10.57 -4.38
C LEU A 159 20.93 -9.19 -4.02
N ILE A 160 19.89 -9.12 -3.20
CA ILE A 160 19.34 -7.86 -2.69
C ILE A 160 20.41 -7.11 -1.87
N PHE A 161 21.13 -7.82 -0.99
CA PHE A 161 22.19 -7.21 -0.18
C PHE A 161 23.32 -6.64 -1.03
N ARG A 162 23.78 -7.37 -2.04
CA ARG A 162 24.80 -6.89 -2.97
C ARG A 162 24.39 -5.62 -3.72
N GLU A 163 23.16 -5.61 -4.27
CA GLU A 163 22.66 -4.43 -4.98
C GLU A 163 22.43 -3.24 -4.04
N PHE A 164 22.05 -3.52 -2.79
CA PHE A 164 21.95 -2.51 -1.74
C PHE A 164 23.30 -1.87 -1.41
N GLU A 165 24.35 -2.66 -1.17
CA GLU A 165 25.70 -2.13 -0.91
C GLU A 165 26.20 -1.28 -2.08
N TYR A 166 25.97 -1.73 -3.32
CA TYR A 166 26.32 -0.96 -4.51
C TYR A 166 25.59 0.39 -4.58
N ALA A 167 24.32 0.42 -4.23
CA ALA A 167 23.53 1.65 -4.21
C ALA A 167 24.01 2.61 -3.10
N LEU A 168 24.30 2.09 -1.91
CA LEU A 168 24.81 2.89 -0.78
C LEU A 168 26.15 3.53 -1.06
N GLY A 169 27.03 2.89 -1.81
CA GLY A 169 28.30 3.46 -2.22
C GLY A 169 28.15 4.81 -2.96
N LYS A 170 26.96 5.09 -3.50
CA LYS A 170 26.61 6.34 -4.18
C LYS A 170 25.85 7.34 -3.29
N GLU A 171 25.38 6.94 -2.12
CA GLU A 171 24.45 7.70 -1.27
C GLU A 171 25.03 7.93 0.13
N ARG A 172 25.99 8.84 0.23
CA ARG A 172 26.76 9.10 1.46
C ARG A 172 25.96 9.59 2.67
N HIS A 173 24.70 10.01 2.47
CA HIS A 173 23.86 10.58 3.53
C HIS A 173 22.85 9.58 4.12
N ILE A 174 22.81 8.35 3.63
CA ILE A 174 21.90 7.32 4.14
C ILE A 174 22.65 6.48 5.16
N SER A 175 22.13 6.46 6.38
CA SER A 175 22.55 5.51 7.40
C SER A 175 21.93 4.15 7.10
N ALA A 176 22.78 3.14 6.93
CA ALA A 176 22.35 1.81 6.58
C ALA A 176 22.59 0.84 7.73
N SER A 177 21.65 -0.08 7.91
CA SER A 177 21.77 -1.23 8.82
C SER A 177 21.38 -2.52 8.10
N HIS A 178 21.92 -3.63 8.59
CA HIS A 178 21.56 -4.97 8.17
C HIS A 178 21.02 -5.74 9.37
N ILE A 179 19.91 -6.41 9.18
CA ILE A 179 19.32 -7.33 10.15
C ILE A 179 19.00 -8.65 9.47
N ASP A 180 18.99 -9.72 10.22
CA ASP A 180 18.48 -11.00 9.72
C ASP A 180 16.96 -11.12 9.91
N PHE A 181 16.40 -12.22 9.39
CA PHE A 181 14.96 -12.44 9.44
C PHE A 181 14.45 -12.62 10.87
N ASP A 182 15.20 -13.27 11.74
CA ASP A 182 14.78 -13.51 13.13
C ASP A 182 14.75 -12.19 13.92
N GLU A 183 15.73 -11.32 13.71
CA GLU A 183 15.74 -9.98 14.29
C GLU A 183 14.56 -9.13 13.76
N MET A 184 14.23 -9.25 12.47
CA MET A 184 13.06 -8.60 11.89
C MET A 184 11.75 -9.09 12.52
N LEU A 185 11.63 -10.38 12.85
CA LEU A 185 10.49 -10.93 13.59
C LEU A 185 10.37 -10.30 14.97
N LEU A 186 11.47 -10.21 15.72
CA LEU A 186 11.50 -9.57 17.05
C LEU A 186 11.09 -8.09 16.98
N CYS A 187 11.57 -7.34 15.97
CA CYS A 187 11.12 -5.97 15.72
C CYS A 187 9.61 -5.93 15.40
N SER A 188 9.12 -6.87 14.60
CA SER A 188 7.71 -6.95 14.23
C SER A 188 6.80 -7.30 15.41
N MET A 189 7.30 -8.02 16.40
CA MET A 189 6.61 -8.37 17.66
C MET A 189 6.71 -7.27 18.73
N GLY A 190 7.38 -6.18 18.45
CA GLY A 190 7.50 -5.04 19.37
C GLY A 190 8.63 -5.15 20.40
N HIS A 191 9.50 -6.15 20.31
CA HIS A 191 10.66 -6.27 21.21
C HIS A 191 11.72 -5.19 20.94
N TYR A 192 11.85 -4.75 19.68
CA TYR A 192 12.72 -3.66 19.26
C TYR A 192 11.97 -2.69 18.35
N PRO A 193 12.44 -1.43 18.23
CA PRO A 193 11.86 -0.48 17.30
C PRO A 193 11.91 -0.99 15.87
N PHE A 194 10.76 -1.06 15.21
CA PHE A 194 10.72 -1.44 13.80
C PHE A 194 11.35 -0.34 12.94
N PRO A 195 12.22 -0.68 11.97
CA PRO A 195 12.85 0.31 11.09
C PRO A 195 11.85 1.14 10.29
N ASP A 196 12.22 2.39 9.98
CA ASP A 196 11.35 3.28 9.21
C ASP A 196 11.21 2.87 7.75
N VAL A 197 12.30 2.37 7.15
CA VAL A 197 12.33 1.84 5.79
C VAL A 197 13.09 0.52 5.78
N VAL A 198 12.49 -0.50 5.22
CA VAL A 198 13.07 -1.84 5.10
C VAL A 198 13.10 -2.25 3.63
N LEU A 199 14.22 -2.80 3.20
CA LEU A 199 14.37 -3.48 1.92
C LEU A 199 14.51 -4.98 2.17
N THR A 200 13.72 -5.80 1.49
CA THR A 200 13.74 -7.25 1.74
C THR A 200 13.14 -8.04 0.57
N THR A 201 13.05 -9.38 0.70
CA THR A 201 12.34 -10.25 -0.25
C THR A 201 10.81 -10.14 -0.07
N GLN A 202 10.05 -10.60 -1.06
CA GLN A 202 8.58 -10.60 -0.99
C GLN A 202 8.05 -11.45 0.17
N ALA A 203 8.62 -12.62 0.40
CA ALA A 203 8.22 -13.53 1.48
C ALA A 203 8.39 -12.87 2.85
N ILE A 204 9.56 -12.30 3.12
CA ILE A 204 9.85 -11.58 4.38
C ILE A 204 8.93 -10.36 4.52
N SER A 205 8.76 -9.57 3.45
CA SER A 205 7.87 -8.41 3.41
C SER A 205 6.44 -8.78 3.83
N ARG A 206 5.92 -9.91 3.33
CA ARG A 206 4.58 -10.40 3.67
C ARG A 206 4.48 -10.77 5.15
N THR A 207 5.41 -11.57 5.64
CA THR A 207 5.42 -12.02 7.05
C THR A 207 5.54 -10.85 8.01
N ALA A 208 6.48 -9.94 7.78
CA ALA A 208 6.66 -8.75 8.60
C ALA A 208 5.42 -7.84 8.59
N SER A 209 4.75 -7.71 7.43
CA SER A 209 3.52 -6.93 7.32
C SER A 209 2.38 -7.51 8.13
N LEU A 210 2.20 -8.84 8.12
CA LEU A 210 1.17 -9.52 8.91
C LEU A 210 1.41 -9.34 10.41
N LEU A 211 2.66 -9.50 10.86
CA LEU A 211 3.01 -9.31 12.27
C LEU A 211 2.83 -7.86 12.72
N LEU A 212 3.32 -6.90 11.93
CA LEU A 212 3.10 -5.48 12.23
C LEU A 212 1.61 -5.12 12.30
N ALA A 213 0.79 -5.67 11.40
CA ALA A 213 -0.64 -5.44 11.41
C ALA A 213 -1.31 -6.00 12.67
N SER A 214 -0.87 -7.17 13.16
CA SER A 214 -1.43 -7.79 14.36
C SER A 214 -1.19 -6.97 15.64
N LEU A 215 -0.16 -6.13 15.66
CA LEU A 215 0.19 -5.27 16.79
C LEU A 215 -0.51 -3.91 16.77
N GLN A 216 -1.18 -3.58 15.68
CA GLN A 216 -1.82 -2.26 15.54
C GLN A 216 -3.27 -2.30 16.00
N LYS A 217 -3.68 -1.24 16.72
CA LYS A 217 -5.11 -1.04 17.05
C LYS A 217 -5.97 -0.89 15.80
N MET A 218 -5.40 -0.35 14.74
CA MET A 218 -6.04 -0.22 13.43
C MET A 218 -5.22 -1.00 12.40
N PRO A 219 -5.58 -2.26 12.09
CA PRO A 219 -4.82 -3.13 11.20
C PRO A 219 -5.02 -2.73 9.74
N THR A 220 -4.69 -1.50 9.41
CA THR A 220 -4.90 -0.94 8.08
C THR A 220 -3.59 -0.43 7.51
N GLY A 221 -3.25 -0.94 6.36
CA GLY A 221 -2.14 -0.51 5.54
C GLY A 221 -2.56 -0.41 4.08
N TYR A 222 -1.65 -0.01 3.24
CA TYR A 222 -1.82 -0.07 1.80
C TYR A 222 -0.51 -0.45 1.12
N SER A 223 -0.62 -1.01 -0.07
CA SER A 223 0.51 -1.25 -0.96
C SER A 223 0.47 -0.31 -2.14
N CYS A 224 1.63 -0.08 -2.73
CA CYS A 224 1.78 0.56 -4.01
C CYS A 224 2.63 -0.32 -4.92
N TRP A 225 2.10 -0.68 -6.08
CA TRP A 225 2.84 -1.35 -7.13
C TRP A 225 3.40 -0.32 -8.10
N HIS A 226 4.71 -0.32 -8.24
CA HIS A 226 5.41 0.51 -9.20
C HIS A 226 5.65 -0.31 -10.48
N THR A 227 4.96 0.05 -11.54
CA THR A 227 5.17 -0.48 -12.89
C THR A 227 6.09 0.46 -13.67
N GLU A 228 6.38 0.15 -14.92
CA GLU A 228 7.17 1.06 -15.78
C GLU A 228 6.45 2.39 -16.08
N SER A 229 5.12 2.34 -16.18
CA SER A 229 4.32 3.47 -16.67
C SER A 229 3.43 4.12 -15.63
N THR A 230 3.12 3.43 -14.52
CA THR A 230 2.14 3.91 -13.54
C THR A 230 2.36 3.32 -12.16
N LYS A 231 1.67 3.89 -11.19
CA LYS A 231 1.53 3.35 -9.84
C LYS A 231 0.11 2.87 -9.63
N ILE A 232 -0.02 1.67 -9.09
CA ILE A 232 -1.30 1.07 -8.74
C ILE A 232 -1.35 0.95 -7.23
N TYR A 233 -2.28 1.64 -6.61
CA TYR A 233 -2.50 1.60 -5.17
C TYR A 233 -3.44 0.46 -4.82
N LEU A 234 -3.09 -0.31 -3.81
CA LEU A 234 -3.82 -1.51 -3.42
C LEU A 234 -4.11 -1.48 -1.93
N ARG A 235 -5.24 -2.03 -1.57
CA ARG A 235 -5.60 -2.29 -0.19
C ARG A 235 -4.80 -3.49 0.33
N GLU A 236 -4.18 -3.38 1.49
CA GLU A 236 -3.70 -4.55 2.21
C GLU A 236 -4.87 -5.23 2.92
N ILE A 237 -5.01 -6.54 2.73
CA ILE A 237 -6.01 -7.37 3.39
C ILE A 237 -5.29 -8.21 4.43
N PHE A 238 -5.74 -8.09 5.66
CA PHE A 238 -5.22 -8.89 6.76
C PHE A 238 -6.23 -9.98 7.16
N PRO A 239 -5.77 -11.21 7.51
CA PRO A 239 -6.65 -12.32 7.84
C PRO A 239 -7.61 -12.04 9.00
N PHE A 240 -7.31 -11.02 9.80
CA PHE A 240 -8.08 -10.62 10.98
C PHE A 240 -9.18 -9.58 10.69
N GLU A 241 -9.42 -9.21 9.42
CA GLU A 241 -10.47 -8.28 9.03
C GLU A 241 -11.89 -8.89 9.16
N GLN A 242 -12.23 -9.44 10.31
CA GLN A 242 -13.62 -9.85 10.60
C GLN A 242 -14.52 -8.64 10.92
N ILE A 243 -13.93 -7.46 11.15
CA ILE A 243 -14.64 -6.23 11.47
C ILE A 243 -15.05 -5.55 10.16
N SER A 244 -16.34 -5.35 9.94
CA SER A 244 -16.90 -4.79 8.70
C SER A 244 -16.34 -3.40 8.33
N CYS A 245 -15.91 -2.60 9.30
CA CYS A 245 -15.35 -1.26 9.07
C CYS A 245 -13.87 -1.28 8.65
N ALA A 246 -13.12 -2.34 8.91
CA ALA A 246 -11.69 -2.41 8.56
C ALA A 246 -11.45 -2.34 7.05
N ALA A 247 -12.33 -2.97 6.27
CA ALA A 247 -12.28 -2.92 4.81
C ALA A 247 -12.50 -1.51 4.25
N ASP A 248 -13.48 -0.80 4.79
CA ASP A 248 -13.79 0.58 4.40
C ASP A 248 -12.68 1.53 4.86
N ALA A 249 -12.16 1.37 6.08
CA ALA A 249 -11.03 2.15 6.60
C ALA A 249 -9.78 1.98 5.74
N SER A 250 -9.45 0.74 5.36
CA SER A 250 -8.31 0.44 4.49
C SER A 250 -8.45 1.13 3.13
N LEU A 251 -9.62 1.09 2.49
CA LEU A 251 -9.86 1.76 1.22
C LEU A 251 -9.73 3.28 1.34
N LEU A 252 -10.24 3.87 2.41
CA LEU A 252 -10.10 5.32 2.67
C LEU A 252 -8.63 5.73 2.90
N LEU A 253 -7.83 4.88 3.53
CA LEU A 253 -6.38 5.11 3.68
C LEU A 253 -5.63 5.03 2.36
N VAL A 254 -5.99 4.08 1.49
CA VAL A 254 -5.50 4.03 0.12
C VAL A 254 -5.82 5.34 -0.60
N PHE A 255 -7.06 5.81 -0.49
CA PHE A 255 -7.46 7.07 -1.11
C PHE A 255 -6.73 8.28 -0.53
N SER A 256 -6.46 8.29 0.79
CA SER A 256 -5.62 9.30 1.43
C SER A 256 -4.21 9.34 0.82
N ALA A 257 -3.60 8.17 0.58
CA ALA A 257 -2.30 8.06 -0.06
C ALA A 257 -2.32 8.58 -1.51
N VAL A 258 -3.34 8.24 -2.27
CA VAL A 258 -3.56 8.74 -3.63
C VAL A 258 -3.70 10.27 -3.65
N LEU A 259 -4.48 10.85 -2.74
CA LEU A 259 -4.61 12.30 -2.61
C LEU A 259 -3.26 12.97 -2.42
N LYS A 260 -2.40 12.40 -1.57
CA LYS A 260 -1.08 12.96 -1.24
C LYS A 260 -0.08 12.82 -2.37
N ASN A 261 0.03 11.63 -2.93
CA ASN A 261 1.15 11.24 -3.77
C ASN A 261 0.90 11.47 -5.26
N GLU A 262 -0.35 11.26 -5.73
CA GLU A 262 -0.68 11.37 -7.15
C GLU A 262 -1.46 12.65 -7.49
N LEU A 263 -2.30 13.09 -6.57
CA LEU A 263 -3.10 14.30 -6.81
C LEU A 263 -2.48 15.56 -6.20
N PHE A 264 -1.37 15.42 -5.47
CA PHE A 264 -0.63 16.50 -4.79
C PHE A 264 -1.49 17.31 -3.80
N LEU A 265 -2.51 16.67 -3.21
CA LEU A 265 -3.43 17.25 -2.24
C LEU A 265 -3.05 16.80 -0.81
N LYS A 266 -1.82 17.13 -0.38
CA LYS A 266 -1.25 16.66 0.89
C LYS A 266 -2.17 16.92 2.09
N SER A 267 -2.67 18.15 2.23
CA SER A 267 -3.55 18.51 3.35
C SER A 267 -4.87 17.72 3.35
N ALA A 268 -5.45 17.46 2.18
CA ALA A 268 -6.66 16.66 2.06
C ALA A 268 -6.39 15.19 2.45
N GLY A 269 -5.28 14.63 1.99
CA GLY A 269 -4.89 13.28 2.37
C GLY A 269 -4.62 13.14 3.86
N ASP A 270 -3.87 14.08 4.47
CA ASP A 270 -3.61 14.04 5.91
C ASP A 270 -4.89 14.21 6.73
N TRP A 271 -5.81 15.07 6.30
CA TRP A 271 -7.11 15.24 6.94
C TRP A 271 -7.95 13.97 6.88
N LEU A 272 -8.04 13.35 5.69
CA LEU A 272 -8.77 12.09 5.53
C LEU A 272 -8.19 11.00 6.42
N LYS A 273 -6.87 10.82 6.43
CA LYS A 273 -6.20 9.84 7.30
C LYS A 273 -6.57 10.05 8.76
N ARG A 274 -6.51 11.30 9.24
CA ARG A 274 -6.90 11.64 10.62
C ARG A 274 -8.36 11.34 10.90
N SER A 275 -9.27 11.71 9.98
CA SER A 275 -10.70 11.46 10.12
C SER A 275 -11.01 9.96 10.21
N VAL A 276 -10.35 9.14 9.39
CA VAL A 276 -10.46 7.68 9.42
C VAL A 276 -9.99 7.12 10.77
N SER A 277 -8.83 7.56 11.27
CA SER A 277 -8.30 7.09 12.57
C SER A 277 -9.24 7.42 13.72
N LEU A 278 -9.75 8.66 13.79
CA LEU A 278 -10.68 9.08 14.84
C LEU A 278 -12.02 8.35 14.78
N ALA A 279 -12.56 8.14 13.59
CA ALA A 279 -13.80 7.39 13.42
C ALA A 279 -13.62 5.91 13.79
N TYR A 280 -12.47 5.32 13.43
CA TYR A 280 -12.17 3.93 13.76
C TYR A 280 -12.07 3.72 15.27
N GLU A 281 -11.33 4.58 15.99
CA GLU A 281 -11.22 4.54 17.46
C GLU A 281 -12.59 4.62 18.15
N LYS A 282 -13.48 5.49 17.66
CA LYS A 282 -14.84 5.61 18.19
C LYS A 282 -15.68 4.36 17.92
N CYS A 283 -15.62 3.82 16.70
CA CYS A 283 -16.40 2.65 16.32
C CYS A 283 -15.93 1.37 17.02
N GLU A 284 -14.62 1.24 17.31
CA GLU A 284 -14.09 0.14 18.11
C GLU A 284 -14.69 0.14 19.54
N GLN A 285 -14.82 1.34 20.15
CA GLN A 285 -15.37 1.49 21.50
C GLN A 285 -16.88 1.26 21.57
N THR A 286 -17.62 1.56 20.49
CA THR A 286 -19.10 1.58 20.49
C THR A 286 -19.74 0.46 19.67
N HIS A 287 -18.94 -0.43 19.04
CA HIS A 287 -19.42 -1.43 18.05
C HIS A 287 -20.32 -0.82 16.96
N CYS A 288 -20.01 0.38 16.53
CA CYS A 288 -20.86 1.22 15.69
C CYS A 288 -20.93 0.72 14.23
N ALA A 289 -22.15 0.47 13.74
CA ALA A 289 -22.39 0.12 12.34
C ALA A 289 -22.19 1.32 11.37
N ALA A 290 -22.09 2.55 11.89
CA ALA A 290 -22.09 3.80 11.14
C ALA A 290 -20.67 4.38 10.90
N PHE A 291 -19.66 3.54 10.71
CA PHE A 291 -18.27 3.99 10.54
C PHE A 291 -18.09 5.06 9.45
N LEU A 292 -18.73 4.87 8.29
CA LEU A 292 -18.59 5.83 7.17
C LEU A 292 -19.27 7.17 7.49
N ASP A 293 -20.38 7.16 8.21
CA ASP A 293 -21.06 8.40 8.64
C ASP A 293 -20.20 9.16 9.65
N GLU A 294 -19.53 8.45 10.57
CA GLU A 294 -18.59 9.05 11.51
C GLU A 294 -17.36 9.65 10.78
N VAL A 295 -16.83 8.94 9.77
CA VAL A 295 -15.75 9.49 8.93
C VAL A 295 -16.20 10.78 8.25
N ILE A 296 -17.39 10.81 7.67
CA ILE A 296 -17.94 12.01 7.03
C ILE A 296 -18.14 13.14 8.04
N CYS A 297 -18.62 12.83 9.23
CA CYS A 297 -18.75 13.78 10.34
C CYS A 297 -17.37 14.39 10.69
N GLU A 298 -16.35 13.55 10.87
CA GLU A 298 -14.97 14.02 11.15
C GLU A 298 -14.39 14.85 10.00
N ILE A 299 -14.64 14.47 8.74
CA ILE A 299 -14.23 15.26 7.58
C ILE A 299 -14.84 16.66 7.63
N ASN A 300 -16.10 16.79 7.98
CA ASN A 300 -16.83 18.06 7.95
C ASN A 300 -16.50 19.01 9.11
N LYS A 301 -15.81 18.57 10.15
CA LYS A 301 -15.37 19.44 11.24
C LYS A 301 -14.53 20.62 10.73
N PRO A 302 -14.61 21.81 11.34
CA PRO A 302 -13.81 22.96 10.94
C PRO A 302 -12.31 22.67 11.10
N ILE A 303 -11.51 23.21 10.18
CA ILE A 303 -10.06 23.18 10.29
C ILE A 303 -9.67 24.22 11.37
N ARG A 304 -9.40 23.77 12.59
CA ARG A 304 -8.92 24.65 13.65
C ARG A 304 -7.48 25.08 13.29
N ASN A 305 -7.29 26.37 13.04
CA ASN A 305 -5.96 26.95 12.90
C ASN A 305 -5.24 26.86 14.27
N ARG A 306 -4.06 26.24 14.28
CA ARG A 306 -3.22 26.04 15.48
C ARG A 306 -2.72 27.35 16.11
N LYS A 307 -3.15 28.53 15.66
CA LYS A 307 -2.66 29.84 16.16
C LYS A 307 -3.29 30.30 17.46
N GLU A 308 -4.32 29.63 18.01
CA GLU A 308 -5.01 30.12 19.22
C GLU A 308 -4.52 29.52 20.54
N LYS A 309 -3.42 28.76 20.56
CA LYS A 309 -2.92 28.13 21.81
C LYS A 309 -1.73 28.88 22.46
N HIS A 310 -1.40 30.10 22.06
CA HIS A 310 -0.28 30.83 22.67
C HIS A 310 -0.66 32.07 23.45
N ASN A 311 -1.96 32.37 23.67
CA ASN A 311 -2.38 33.57 24.38
C ASN A 311 -3.07 33.33 25.73
N ASP A 312 -3.16 32.09 26.23
CA ASP A 312 -3.83 31.83 27.54
C ASP A 312 -2.86 31.41 28.67
N SER A 313 -1.62 31.83 28.61
CA SER A 313 -0.65 31.62 29.73
C SER A 313 0.17 32.84 30.08
N GLU A 314 -0.46 34.01 30.12
CA GLU A 314 0.05 35.19 30.80
C GLU A 314 -1.15 35.91 31.43
N ASP A 315 -1.54 35.48 32.64
CA ASP A 315 -2.15 36.29 33.71
C ASP A 315 -1.96 35.54 35.05
#